data_064ac2e1478e097e47aabfa86a7a0b5d
#
_entry.id   064ac2e1478e097e47aabfa86a7a0b5d
#
_cell.length_a   1.000
_cell.length_b   1.000
_cell.length_c   1.000
_cell.angle_alpha   90.00
_cell.angle_beta   90.00
_cell.angle_gamma   90.00
#
_symmetry.space_group_name_H-M   'P 1'
#
loop_
_entity.id
_entity.type
_entity.pdbx_description
1 polymer ?
#
loop_
_entity_poly.entity_id
_entity_poly.type
_entity_poly.pdbx_seq_one_letter_code
_entity_poly.pdbx_strand_id
1 'polypeptide(L)'
;MEKKCCICGKEFEEYSNNANPVKDGICCNECNSRYILNARLLVSRYSHPLSFEVVKTGQDFLDLSKKLYDRDFEFISRNKNGGIKLFRNLATEEVIVVCII
;
A
#
# COMPACT_ATOMS: atom_id res chain seq x y z
N MET A 1 -17.31 5.78 -20.87
CA MET A 1 -17.46 4.61 -20.00
C MET A 1 -16.75 4.87 -18.68
N GLU A 2 -17.47 4.73 -17.59
CA GLU A 2 -16.91 5.00 -16.27
C GLU A 2 -15.94 3.92 -15.85
N LYS A 3 -14.82 4.34 -15.25
CA LYS A 3 -13.80 3.45 -14.72
C LYS A 3 -13.86 3.54 -13.20
N LYS A 4 -13.54 2.44 -12.55
CA LYS A 4 -13.52 2.40 -11.08
C LYS A 4 -12.09 2.11 -10.59
N CYS A 5 -11.61 2.98 -9.71
CA CYS A 5 -10.28 2.81 -9.12
C CYS A 5 -10.25 1.59 -8.20
N CYS A 6 -9.31 0.68 -8.43
CA CYS A 6 -9.19 -0.53 -7.61
C CYS A 6 -8.62 -0.25 -6.21
N ILE A 7 -8.09 0.94 -5.97
CA ILE A 7 -7.51 1.34 -4.68
C ILE A 7 -8.55 2.03 -3.81
N CYS A 8 -9.09 3.17 -4.25
CA CYS A 8 -10.03 3.95 -3.45
C CYS A 8 -11.51 3.67 -3.75
N GLY A 9 -11.80 2.96 -4.83
CA GLY A 9 -13.18 2.63 -5.22
C GLY A 9 -13.92 3.76 -5.91
N LYS A 10 -13.28 4.89 -6.11
CA LYS A 10 -13.89 6.05 -6.76
C LYS A 10 -14.03 5.84 -8.25
N GLU A 11 -15.15 6.28 -8.81
CA GLU A 11 -15.32 6.31 -10.27
C GLU A 11 -14.53 7.48 -10.84
N PHE A 12 -13.91 7.28 -12.00
CA PHE A 12 -13.12 8.33 -12.64
C PHE A 12 -13.18 8.21 -14.16
N GLU A 13 -12.95 9.31 -14.86
CA GLU A 13 -12.97 9.38 -16.32
C GLU A 13 -11.61 9.71 -16.91
N GLU A 14 -10.69 10.22 -16.08
CA GLU A 14 -9.35 10.58 -16.53
C GLU A 14 -8.53 9.35 -16.93
N TYR A 15 -7.29 9.56 -17.31
CA TYR A 15 -6.39 8.51 -17.74
C TYR A 15 -6.23 7.42 -16.66
N SER A 16 -6.31 6.16 -17.10
CA SER A 16 -6.13 5.01 -16.20
C SER A 16 -4.66 4.76 -15.95
N ASN A 17 -4.33 4.47 -14.70
CA ASN A 17 -2.97 4.10 -14.30
C ASN A 17 -2.94 2.65 -13.84
N ASN A 18 -1.87 1.94 -14.15
CA ASN A 18 -1.67 0.57 -13.67
C ASN A 18 -1.40 0.61 -12.16
N ALA A 19 -2.18 -0.14 -11.37
CA ALA A 19 -2.07 -0.14 -9.91
C ALA A 19 -1.02 -1.12 -9.37
N ASN A 20 -0.35 -1.91 -10.22
CA ASN A 20 0.73 -2.77 -9.77
C ASN A 20 1.90 -1.95 -9.23
N PRO A 21 2.61 -2.38 -8.20
CA PRO A 21 2.53 -3.69 -7.53
C PRO A 21 1.55 -3.75 -6.36
N VAL A 22 0.84 -2.67 -6.06
CA VAL A 22 -0.08 -2.63 -4.91
C VAL A 22 -1.27 -3.54 -5.12
N LYS A 23 -1.86 -3.50 -6.31
CA LYS A 23 -3.03 -4.31 -6.63
C LYS A 23 -3.13 -4.49 -8.14
N ASP A 24 -3.73 -5.60 -8.57
CA ASP A 24 -4.02 -5.80 -9.99
C ASP A 24 -5.21 -4.90 -10.39
N GLY A 25 -5.06 -4.20 -11.50
CA GLY A 25 -6.13 -3.36 -12.01
C GLY A 25 -5.68 -1.96 -12.34
N ILE A 26 -6.65 -1.05 -12.45
CA ILE A 26 -6.41 0.34 -12.78
C ILE A 26 -6.75 1.24 -11.59
N CYS A 27 -6.07 2.38 -11.51
CA CYS A 27 -6.33 3.35 -10.46
C CYS A 27 -6.41 4.77 -11.02
N CYS A 28 -7.01 5.67 -10.25
CA CYS A 28 -7.09 7.08 -10.61
C CYS A 28 -5.75 7.78 -10.41
N ASN A 29 -5.63 9.00 -10.95
CA ASN A 29 -4.39 9.77 -10.87
C ASN A 29 -3.98 10.04 -9.42
N GLU A 30 -4.93 10.33 -8.55
CA GLU A 30 -4.62 10.60 -7.14
C GLU A 30 -3.99 9.41 -6.45
N CYS A 31 -4.58 8.22 -6.61
CA CYS A 31 -4.02 6.99 -6.03
C CYS A 31 -2.68 6.63 -6.66
N ASN A 32 -2.52 6.84 -7.96
CA ASN A 32 -1.25 6.61 -8.61
C ASN A 32 -0.15 7.47 -7.98
N SER A 33 -0.40 8.77 -7.78
CA SER A 33 0.58 9.68 -7.20
C SER A 33 0.87 9.39 -5.73
N ARG A 34 -0.16 9.05 -4.95
CA ARG A 34 -0.02 8.83 -3.51
C ARG A 34 0.58 7.48 -3.15
N TYR A 35 0.18 6.43 -3.85
CA TYR A 35 0.49 5.06 -3.43
C TYR A 35 1.36 4.30 -4.42
N ILE A 36 0.97 4.31 -5.69
CA ILE A 36 1.61 3.43 -6.67
C ILE A 36 3.05 3.84 -6.97
N LEU A 37 3.29 5.12 -7.18
CA LEU A 37 4.64 5.61 -7.46
C LEU A 37 5.58 5.38 -6.28
N ASN A 38 5.09 5.62 -5.07
CA ASN A 38 5.86 5.34 -3.85
C ASN A 38 6.13 3.86 -3.67
N ALA A 39 5.13 3.01 -3.96
CA ALA A 39 5.29 1.56 -3.89
C ALA A 39 6.36 1.07 -4.86
N ARG A 40 6.39 1.59 -6.07
CA ARG A 40 7.41 1.23 -7.07
C ARG A 40 8.81 1.64 -6.65
N LEU A 41 8.94 2.79 -5.99
CA LEU A 41 10.23 3.22 -5.43
C LEU A 41 10.69 2.27 -4.32
N LEU A 42 9.77 1.83 -3.46
CA LEU A 42 10.10 0.88 -2.40
C LEU A 42 10.55 -0.45 -2.97
N VAL A 43 9.88 -0.96 -4.00
CA VAL A 43 10.28 -2.21 -4.66
C VAL A 43 11.72 -2.11 -5.18
N SER A 44 12.11 -0.96 -5.72
CA SER A 44 13.47 -0.77 -6.23
C SER A 44 14.52 -0.67 -5.12
N ARG A 45 14.13 -0.25 -3.91
CA ARG A 45 15.05 -0.09 -2.78
C ARG A 45 15.28 -1.37 -2.00
N TYR A 46 14.29 -2.23 -1.91
CA TYR A 46 14.37 -3.46 -1.11
C TYR A 46 14.67 -4.64 -2.00
N SER A 47 15.65 -5.45 -1.61
CA SER A 47 16.02 -6.66 -2.35
C SER A 47 15.13 -7.86 -1.97
N HIS A 48 14.33 -7.72 -0.92
CA HIS A 48 13.43 -8.78 -0.45
C HIS A 48 12.03 -8.60 -1.04
N PRO A 49 11.25 -9.69 -1.13
CA PRO A 49 9.86 -9.58 -1.57
C PRO A 49 9.05 -8.64 -0.70
N LEU A 50 8.25 -7.80 -1.34
CA LEU A 50 7.33 -6.90 -0.65
C LEU A 50 5.90 -7.39 -0.84
N SER A 51 5.11 -7.30 0.24
CA SER A 51 3.67 -7.53 0.20
C SER A 51 2.96 -6.19 0.38
N PHE A 52 1.78 -6.05 -0.20
CA PHE A 52 1.03 -4.81 -0.16
C PHE A 52 -0.36 -5.05 0.40
N GLU A 53 -0.78 -4.18 1.32
CA GLU A 53 -2.12 -4.20 1.90
C GLU A 53 -2.74 -2.81 1.75
N VAL A 54 -4.04 -2.77 1.45
CA VAL A 54 -4.79 -1.52 1.34
C VAL A 54 -5.86 -1.52 2.42
N VAL A 55 -5.87 -0.49 3.26
CA VAL A 55 -6.86 -0.33 4.32
C VAL A 55 -7.60 0.99 4.14
N LYS A 56 -8.87 1.01 4.52
CA LYS A 56 -9.75 2.16 4.27
C LYS A 56 -10.01 3.01 5.51
N THR A 57 -9.86 2.46 6.70
CA THR A 57 -10.16 3.18 7.94
C THR A 57 -9.03 3.03 8.95
N GLY A 58 -9.00 3.91 9.94
CA GLY A 58 -8.07 3.80 11.05
C GLY A 58 -8.26 2.50 11.83
N GLN A 59 -9.51 2.05 11.97
CA GLN A 59 -9.80 0.80 12.67
C GLN A 59 -9.23 -0.40 11.90
N ASP A 60 -9.38 -0.42 10.57
CA ASP A 60 -8.81 -1.47 9.73
C ASP A 60 -7.29 -1.52 9.88
N PHE A 61 -6.65 -0.35 9.93
CA PHE A 61 -5.21 -0.27 10.15
C PHE A 61 -4.82 -0.82 11.51
N LEU A 62 -5.56 -0.48 12.57
CA LEU A 62 -5.28 -0.98 13.91
C LEU A 62 -5.41 -2.51 13.99
N ASP A 63 -6.46 -3.05 13.37
CA ASP A 63 -6.69 -4.50 13.35
C ASP A 63 -5.56 -5.22 12.61
N LEU A 64 -5.15 -4.67 11.46
CA LEU A 64 -4.03 -5.22 10.70
C LEU A 64 -2.72 -5.14 11.49
N SER A 65 -2.47 -4.00 12.16
CA SER A 65 -1.27 -3.81 12.97
C SER A 65 -1.17 -4.86 14.08
N LYS A 66 -2.27 -5.15 14.76
CA LYS A 66 -2.29 -6.18 15.81
C LYS A 66 -1.93 -7.55 15.26
N LYS A 67 -2.47 -7.91 14.09
CA LYS A 67 -2.13 -9.18 13.42
C LYS A 67 -0.66 -9.24 13.04
N LEU A 68 -0.10 -8.14 12.58
CA LEU A 68 1.31 -8.08 12.18
C LEU A 68 2.23 -8.18 13.39
N TYR A 69 1.91 -7.51 14.51
CA TYR A 69 2.70 -7.63 15.73
C TYR A 69 2.67 -9.06 16.27
N ASP A 70 1.53 -9.75 16.17
CA ASP A 70 1.44 -11.15 16.60
C ASP A 70 2.28 -12.09 15.71
N ARG A 71 2.64 -11.64 14.51
CA ARG A 71 3.49 -12.39 13.58
C ARG A 71 4.94 -11.89 13.56
N ASP A 72 5.36 -11.20 14.62
CA ASP A 72 6.70 -10.66 14.78
C ASP A 72 7.10 -9.57 13.77
N PHE A 73 6.12 -8.89 13.23
CA PHE A 73 6.38 -7.69 12.42
C PHE A 73 6.52 -6.47 13.31
N GLU A 74 7.40 -5.56 12.90
CA GLU A 74 7.64 -4.31 13.60
C GLU A 74 7.41 -3.15 12.65
N PHE A 75 6.79 -2.07 13.14
CA PHE A 75 6.63 -0.83 12.40
C PHE A 75 7.99 -0.15 12.23
N ILE A 76 8.40 0.14 11.00
CA ILE A 76 9.72 0.70 10.74
C ILE A 76 9.70 2.10 10.14
N SER A 77 8.66 2.46 9.40
CA SER A 77 8.67 3.75 8.72
C SER A 77 7.28 4.14 8.25
N ARG A 78 7.06 5.44 8.10
CA ARG A 78 5.89 5.97 7.44
C ARG A 78 6.31 7.00 6.40
N ASN A 79 5.55 7.11 5.32
CA ASN A 79 5.75 8.13 4.30
C ASN A 79 5.41 9.51 4.89
N LYS A 80 6.08 10.55 4.40
CA LYS A 80 5.82 11.94 4.81
C LYS A 80 4.36 12.35 4.62
N ASN A 81 3.70 11.77 3.62
CA ASN A 81 2.29 12.05 3.35
C ASN A 81 1.33 11.28 4.25
N GLY A 82 1.84 10.40 5.10
CA GLY A 82 1.03 9.63 6.04
C GLY A 82 0.21 8.50 5.44
N GLY A 83 0.24 8.34 4.12
CA GLY A 83 -0.57 7.35 3.43
C GLY A 83 0.04 5.95 3.33
N ILE A 84 1.33 5.84 3.60
CA ILE A 84 2.05 4.56 3.48
C ILE A 84 2.81 4.27 4.76
N LYS A 85 2.67 3.06 5.27
CA LYS A 85 3.39 2.59 6.47
C LYS A 85 4.06 1.27 6.17
N LEU A 86 5.24 1.07 6.72
CA LEU A 86 6.05 -0.11 6.49
C LEU A 86 6.20 -0.94 7.76
N PHE A 87 6.01 -2.26 7.62
CA PHE A 87 6.27 -3.23 8.69
C PHE A 87 7.29 -4.24 8.18
N ARG A 88 8.20 -4.65 9.05
CA ARG A 88 9.21 -5.64 8.72
C ARG A 88 9.18 -6.77 9.75
N ASN A 89 9.28 -8.01 9.25
CA ASN A 89 9.42 -9.18 10.11
C ASN A 89 10.89 -9.33 10.49
N LEU A 90 11.16 -9.35 11.79
CA LEU A 90 12.54 -9.40 12.31
C LEU A 90 13.23 -10.72 12.03
N ALA A 91 12.47 -11.80 11.88
CA ALA A 91 13.04 -13.13 11.64
C ALA A 91 13.26 -13.43 10.16
N THR A 92 12.31 -13.04 9.28
CA THR A 92 12.33 -13.39 7.85
C THR A 92 12.78 -12.25 6.95
N GLU A 93 12.84 -11.03 7.49
CA GLU A 93 13.11 -9.78 6.75
C GLU A 93 12.02 -9.42 5.72
N GLU A 94 10.88 -10.10 5.77
CA GLU A 94 9.74 -9.79 4.93
C GLU A 94 9.20 -8.39 5.26
N VAL A 95 8.88 -7.61 4.22
CA VAL A 95 8.34 -6.26 4.40
C VAL A 95 6.92 -6.19 3.88
N ILE A 96 6.02 -5.63 4.68
CA ILE A 96 4.63 -5.39 4.29
C ILE A 96 4.42 -3.88 4.20
N VAL A 97 3.95 -3.45 3.04
CA VAL A 97 3.62 -2.04 2.77
C VAL A 97 2.12 -1.86 2.92
N VAL A 98 1.70 -1.01 3.85
CA VAL A 98 0.29 -0.74 4.12
C VAL A 98 -0.06 0.62 3.55
N CYS A 99 -1.01 0.64 2.62
CA CYS A 99 -1.53 1.88 2.02
C CYS A 99 -2.85 2.22 2.71
N ILE A 100 -2.92 3.40 3.33
CA ILE A 100 -4.13 3.88 4.02
C ILE A 100 -4.81 4.90 3.13
N ILE A 101 -6.00 4.58 2.68
CA ILE A 101 -6.79 5.47 1.81
C ILE A 101 -7.93 6.12 2.55
#